data_29726b0f1658532ad32c1f67f21924f8
#
_entry.id   29726b0f1658532ad32c1f67f21924f8
#
_cell.length_a   1.000
_cell.length_b   1.000
_cell.length_c   1.000
_cell.angle_alpha   90.00
_cell.angle_beta   90.00
_cell.angle_gamma   90.00
#
_symmetry.space_group_name_H-M   'P 1'
#
loop_
_entity.id
_entity.type
_entity.pdbx_description
1 polymer ?
#
loop_
_entity_poly.entity_id
_entity_poly.type
_entity_poly.pdbx_seq_one_letter_code
_entity_poly.pdbx_strand_id
1 'polypeptide(L)'
;MQDFRAFLEARVLKFLGTLLLLALIVLAMAGYVVYAPYGPSSETFVDIATGTGSKAIAAQLERNGIIRSRFGFDLLRLTKGGTLKAGEYRFDHAVPMPEVYARLLRGDVYTRTLTIPEGYNIFDIAQAVEAAGFGSRDAFLAAARKHTELIAEWTVNVNPKPDSLEGFLFPDTYHFSRHATPEQILTAMVRRFRQVSTQIGLTGDVFHTVTMASLVEKEVSQDAERPLVAGVFVNRLAKGMPLATDPTVIYAALLENRWRGTIYASDLQSPSPYNTYKHTGLPPGPIANPGVAALKAAIAPAQTDYLYFVSDAAGHSRFSADLKEHAEQVQAYRQAEKTQQR
;
A
#
# COMPACT_ATOMS: atom_id res chain seq x y z
N MET A 1 -24.56 49.25 68.73
CA MET A 1 -25.04 48.07 67.94
C MET A 1 -24.92 48.28 66.42
N GLN A 2 -25.18 49.45 65.88
CA GLN A 2 -25.02 49.75 64.46
C GLN A 2 -23.58 49.63 63.95
N ASP A 3 -22.60 50.18 64.68
CA ASP A 3 -21.17 50.11 64.31
C ASP A 3 -20.58 48.69 64.25
N PHE A 4 -21.07 47.82 65.17
CA PHE A 4 -20.63 46.42 65.17
C PHE A 4 -21.17 45.61 63.97
N ARG A 5 -22.41 45.89 63.55
CA ARG A 5 -22.99 45.31 62.30
C ARG A 5 -22.22 45.76 61.07
N ALA A 6 -21.97 47.06 60.92
CA ALA A 6 -21.22 47.61 59.79
C ALA A 6 -19.77 47.02 59.72
N PHE A 7 -19.12 46.84 60.87
CA PHE A 7 -17.80 46.21 60.93
C PHE A 7 -17.82 44.73 60.53
N LEU A 8 -18.85 43.99 60.95
CA LEU A 8 -19.05 42.57 60.58
C LEU A 8 -19.34 42.43 59.08
N GLU A 9 -20.20 43.25 58.55
CA GLU A 9 -20.55 43.29 57.11
C GLU A 9 -19.34 43.62 56.23
N ALA A 10 -18.49 44.57 56.65
CA ALA A 10 -17.26 44.91 55.92
C ALA A 10 -16.23 43.77 55.94
N ARG A 11 -16.13 43.00 57.04
CA ARG A 11 -15.28 41.81 57.10
C ARG A 11 -15.79 40.68 56.24
N VAL A 12 -17.09 40.41 56.27
CA VAL A 12 -17.72 39.39 55.42
C VAL A 12 -17.56 39.75 53.93
N LEU A 13 -17.74 41.01 53.55
CA LEU A 13 -17.58 41.48 52.17
C LEU A 13 -16.12 41.32 51.70
N LYS A 14 -15.13 41.67 52.56
CA LYS A 14 -13.71 41.45 52.27
C LYS A 14 -13.39 39.97 52.10
N PHE A 15 -13.90 39.11 53.00
CA PHE A 15 -13.72 37.66 52.91
C PHE A 15 -14.32 37.06 51.64
N LEU A 16 -15.55 37.45 51.26
CA LEU A 16 -16.19 37.04 50.02
C LEU A 16 -15.42 37.54 48.78
N GLY A 17 -14.91 38.79 48.84
CA GLY A 17 -14.06 39.35 47.77
C GLY A 17 -12.76 38.55 47.62
N THR A 18 -12.12 38.16 48.73
CA THR A 18 -10.91 37.33 48.66
C THR A 18 -11.18 35.92 48.09
N LEU A 19 -12.29 35.30 48.52
CA LEU A 19 -12.72 34.01 47.96
C LEU A 19 -13.00 34.09 46.46
N LEU A 20 -13.67 35.13 46.02
CA LEU A 20 -13.95 35.37 44.59
C LEU A 20 -12.64 35.55 43.79
N LEU A 21 -11.71 36.35 44.34
CA LEU A 21 -10.38 36.54 43.68
C LEU A 21 -9.63 35.24 43.58
N LEU A 22 -9.59 34.43 44.63
CA LEU A 22 -8.97 33.11 44.61
C LEU A 22 -9.63 32.17 43.59
N ALA A 23 -10.96 32.17 43.53
CA ALA A 23 -11.70 31.40 42.54
C ALA A 23 -11.36 31.82 41.10
N LEU A 24 -11.26 33.12 40.84
CA LEU A 24 -10.85 33.65 39.52
C LEU A 24 -9.40 33.26 39.15
N ILE A 25 -8.51 33.31 40.12
CA ILE A 25 -7.11 32.86 39.91
C ILE A 25 -7.06 31.36 39.55
N VAL A 26 -7.82 30.53 40.28
CA VAL A 26 -7.87 29.09 40.02
C VAL A 26 -8.47 28.82 38.63
N LEU A 27 -9.55 29.54 38.25
CA LEU A 27 -10.13 29.44 36.91
C LEU A 27 -9.16 29.89 35.79
N ALA A 28 -8.43 30.99 36.04
CA ALA A 28 -7.42 31.47 35.08
C ALA A 28 -6.28 30.44 34.93
N MET A 29 -5.79 29.86 36.05
CA MET A 29 -4.80 28.78 35.99
C MET A 29 -5.30 27.54 35.29
N ALA A 30 -6.53 27.10 35.54
CA ALA A 30 -7.13 25.96 34.87
C ALA A 30 -7.26 26.25 33.38
N GLY A 31 -7.73 27.45 32.99
CA GLY A 31 -7.76 27.92 31.60
C GLY A 31 -6.38 27.90 30.95
N TYR A 32 -5.35 28.39 31.63
CA TYR A 32 -3.98 28.37 31.13
C TYR A 32 -3.49 26.92 30.90
N VAL A 33 -3.72 26.01 31.82
CA VAL A 33 -3.33 24.60 31.71
C VAL A 33 -3.98 23.93 30.50
N VAL A 34 -5.23 24.28 30.19
CA VAL A 34 -6.00 23.64 29.10
C VAL A 34 -5.74 24.31 27.75
N TYR A 35 -5.70 25.64 27.71
CA TYR A 35 -5.73 26.37 26.43
C TYR A 35 -4.37 26.96 26.00
N ALA A 36 -3.40 27.13 26.91
CA ALA A 36 -2.08 27.58 26.48
C ALA A 36 -1.36 26.45 25.75
N PRO A 37 -0.74 26.73 24.58
CA PRO A 37 0.02 25.73 23.83
C PRO A 37 1.09 25.06 24.72
N TYR A 38 1.16 23.74 24.60
CA TYR A 38 2.17 22.93 25.28
C TYR A 38 2.47 21.70 24.44
N GLY A 39 3.70 21.24 24.47
CA GLY A 39 4.10 20.08 23.67
C GLY A 39 5.62 19.95 23.63
N PRO A 40 6.11 18.96 22.91
CA PRO A 40 7.53 18.68 22.79
C PRO A 40 8.25 19.74 21.95
N SER A 41 9.55 19.92 22.19
CA SER A 41 10.42 20.77 21.38
C SER A 41 11.00 20.06 20.14
N SER A 42 10.81 18.76 20.04
CA SER A 42 11.24 17.90 18.94
C SER A 42 10.12 16.90 18.60
N GLU A 43 10.20 16.32 17.43
CA GLU A 43 9.23 15.32 16.98
C GLU A 43 9.13 14.16 18.00
N THR A 44 7.93 13.95 18.51
CA THR A 44 7.62 12.95 19.52
C THR A 44 6.44 12.08 19.06
N PHE A 45 6.59 10.77 19.21
CA PHE A 45 5.55 9.80 18.88
C PHE A 45 4.96 9.19 20.14
N VAL A 46 3.63 9.09 20.16
CA VAL A 46 2.89 8.44 21.25
C VAL A 46 2.01 7.35 20.65
N ASP A 47 2.32 6.11 21.00
CA ASP A 47 1.55 4.94 20.56
C ASP A 47 0.48 4.61 21.61
N ILE A 48 -0.79 4.69 21.21
CA ILE A 48 -1.97 4.37 22.02
C ILE A 48 -2.50 3.01 21.57
N ALA A 49 -2.24 1.99 22.39
CA ALA A 49 -2.69 0.64 22.11
C ALA A 49 -4.22 0.52 22.11
N THR A 50 -4.76 -0.40 21.31
CA THR A 50 -6.20 -0.71 21.29
C THR A 50 -6.65 -1.17 22.69
N GLY A 51 -7.78 -0.61 23.16
CA GLY A 51 -8.33 -0.92 24.48
C GLY A 51 -7.73 -0.09 25.63
N THR A 52 -6.79 0.83 25.37
CA THR A 52 -6.25 1.71 26.39
C THR A 52 -7.34 2.64 26.94
N GLY A 53 -7.57 2.60 28.24
CA GLY A 53 -8.53 3.47 28.91
C GLY A 53 -8.10 4.94 28.89
N SER A 54 -9.06 5.87 28.83
CA SER A 54 -8.77 7.30 28.67
C SER A 54 -7.89 7.92 29.79
N LYS A 55 -8.00 7.45 31.03
CA LYS A 55 -7.09 7.87 32.11
C LYS A 55 -5.64 7.45 31.86
N ALA A 56 -5.45 6.25 31.29
CA ALA A 56 -4.12 5.77 30.90
C ALA A 56 -3.58 6.57 29.70
N ILE A 57 -4.44 6.92 28.72
CA ILE A 57 -4.09 7.80 27.62
C ILE A 57 -3.63 9.16 28.14
N ALA A 58 -4.41 9.81 29.03
CA ALA A 58 -4.04 11.09 29.63
C ALA A 58 -2.69 11.04 30.36
N ALA A 59 -2.46 9.99 31.14
CA ALA A 59 -1.20 9.79 31.85
C ALA A 59 -0.02 9.54 30.89
N GLN A 60 -0.26 8.86 29.76
CA GLN A 60 0.76 8.63 28.73
C GLN A 60 1.12 9.93 27.99
N LEU A 61 0.12 10.75 27.63
CA LEU A 61 0.35 12.05 27.00
C LEU A 61 1.12 13.02 27.92
N GLU A 62 0.78 13.03 29.22
CA GLU A 62 1.49 13.83 30.22
C GLU A 62 2.94 13.38 30.36
N ARG A 63 3.21 12.07 30.53
CA ARG A 63 4.56 11.51 30.63
C ARG A 63 5.45 11.80 29.44
N ASN A 64 4.84 11.83 28.24
CA ASN A 64 5.55 12.16 26.99
C ASN A 64 5.63 13.67 26.71
N GLY A 65 5.19 14.51 27.64
CA GLY A 65 5.28 15.96 27.51
C GLY A 65 4.37 16.56 26.45
N ILE A 66 3.29 15.87 26.08
CA ILE A 66 2.32 16.35 25.07
C ILE A 66 1.27 17.26 25.68
N ILE A 67 0.89 16.99 26.93
CA ILE A 67 -0.06 17.80 27.70
C ILE A 67 0.55 18.16 29.07
N ARG A 68 0.14 19.30 29.64
CA ARG A 68 0.63 19.78 30.96
C ARG A 68 0.05 18.98 32.11
N SER A 69 -1.18 18.47 31.97
CA SER A 69 -1.91 17.86 33.07
C SER A 69 -2.94 16.84 32.56
N ARG A 70 -2.80 15.62 33.08
CA ARG A 70 -3.79 14.54 32.87
C ARG A 70 -5.17 14.92 33.45
N PHE A 71 -5.22 15.67 34.55
CA PHE A 71 -6.47 16.09 35.14
C PHE A 71 -7.22 17.11 34.29
N GLY A 72 -6.49 18.04 33.64
CA GLY A 72 -7.05 18.94 32.64
C GLY A 72 -7.63 18.20 31.44
N PHE A 73 -6.95 17.13 31.01
CA PHE A 73 -7.43 16.27 29.93
C PHE A 73 -8.68 15.48 30.32
N ASP A 74 -8.75 14.96 31.55
CA ASP A 74 -9.95 14.27 32.06
C ASP A 74 -11.14 15.22 32.17
N LEU A 75 -10.92 16.47 32.60
CA LEU A 75 -11.97 17.51 32.62
C LEU A 75 -12.47 17.83 31.22
N LEU A 76 -11.56 17.99 30.26
CA LEU A 76 -11.91 18.23 28.87
C LEU A 76 -12.73 17.07 28.29
N ARG A 77 -12.39 15.83 28.66
CA ARG A 77 -13.15 14.64 28.28
C ARG A 77 -14.58 14.64 28.83
N LEU A 78 -14.77 15.04 30.07
CA LEU A 78 -16.12 15.13 30.67
C LEU A 78 -17.01 16.11 29.94
N THR A 79 -16.44 17.19 29.38
CA THR A 79 -17.19 18.22 28.65
C THR A 79 -17.40 17.91 27.17
N LYS A 80 -16.42 17.29 26.51
CA LYS A 80 -16.47 17.02 25.05
C LYS A 80 -16.96 15.62 24.70
N GLY A 81 -16.77 14.64 25.58
CA GLY A 81 -17.13 13.24 25.32
C GLY A 81 -16.42 12.60 24.12
N GLY A 82 -16.98 11.52 23.60
CA GLY A 82 -16.49 10.83 22.44
C GLY A 82 -15.49 9.70 22.72
N THR A 83 -15.17 8.91 21.70
CA THR A 83 -14.24 7.77 21.77
C THR A 83 -12.88 8.16 21.20
N LEU A 84 -11.85 8.08 22.05
CA LEU A 84 -10.47 8.29 21.65
C LEU A 84 -10.00 7.08 20.85
N LYS A 85 -9.40 7.31 19.67
CA LYS A 85 -8.96 6.24 18.77
C LYS A 85 -7.55 5.79 19.11
N ALA A 86 -7.31 4.49 19.03
CA ALA A 86 -5.99 3.89 19.17
C ALA A 86 -5.13 4.16 17.93
N GLY A 87 -3.81 4.13 18.09
CA GLY A 87 -2.84 4.33 17.03
C GLY A 87 -1.66 5.18 17.48
N GLU A 88 -0.70 5.36 16.59
CA GLU A 88 0.49 6.18 16.84
C GLU A 88 0.21 7.63 16.42
N TYR A 89 0.42 8.57 17.32
CA TYR A 89 0.24 10.01 17.08
C TYR A 89 1.57 10.72 17.07
N ARG A 90 1.77 11.61 16.09
CA ARG A 90 2.94 12.46 15.97
C ARG A 90 2.65 13.86 16.49
N PHE A 91 3.53 14.35 17.35
CA PHE A 91 3.53 15.72 17.86
C PHE A 91 4.91 16.33 17.59
N ASP A 92 4.95 17.39 16.82
CA ASP A 92 6.18 18.06 16.36
C ASP A 92 6.29 19.52 16.82
N HIS A 93 5.25 20.03 17.47
CA HIS A 93 5.18 21.37 18.03
C HIS A 93 4.15 21.46 19.17
N ALA A 94 4.25 22.53 19.95
CA ALA A 94 3.32 22.82 21.02
C ALA A 94 1.93 23.19 20.48
N VAL A 95 0.89 22.51 20.98
CA VAL A 95 -0.51 22.80 20.64
C VAL A 95 -1.37 22.88 21.91
N PRO A 96 -2.54 23.56 21.89
CA PRO A 96 -3.48 23.54 22.99
C PRO A 96 -4.04 22.12 23.23
N MET A 97 -4.30 21.78 24.49
CA MET A 97 -4.86 20.48 24.88
C MET A 97 -6.16 20.10 24.12
N PRO A 98 -7.11 21.03 23.84
CA PRO A 98 -8.30 20.72 23.02
C PRO A 98 -7.97 20.24 21.61
N GLU A 99 -6.85 20.67 21.04
CA GLU A 99 -6.39 20.19 19.73
C GLU A 99 -5.83 18.78 19.84
N VAL A 100 -5.01 18.50 20.86
CA VAL A 100 -4.55 17.11 21.15
C VAL A 100 -5.76 16.19 21.27
N TYR A 101 -6.76 16.60 22.05
CA TYR A 101 -8.00 15.83 22.24
C TYR A 101 -8.75 15.60 20.92
N ALA A 102 -8.87 16.62 20.09
CA ALA A 102 -9.53 16.54 18.79
C ALA A 102 -8.81 15.60 17.81
N ARG A 103 -7.45 15.60 17.78
CA ARG A 103 -6.66 14.65 16.98
C ARG A 103 -6.96 13.20 17.38
N LEU A 104 -7.04 12.93 18.68
CA LEU A 104 -7.37 11.60 19.20
C LEU A 104 -8.80 11.17 18.87
N LEU A 105 -9.76 12.10 18.91
CA LEU A 105 -11.16 11.83 18.52
C LEU A 105 -11.29 11.51 17.02
N ARG A 106 -10.64 12.30 16.16
CA ARG A 106 -10.66 12.06 14.72
C ARG A 106 -9.87 10.80 14.34
N GLY A 107 -8.86 10.44 15.14
CA GLY A 107 -7.92 9.36 14.83
C GLY A 107 -6.90 9.80 13.77
N ASP A 108 -6.36 11.02 13.92
CA ASP A 108 -5.31 11.55 13.06
C ASP A 108 -3.98 10.81 13.38
N VAL A 109 -3.98 9.50 13.15
CA VAL A 109 -2.83 8.63 13.42
C VAL A 109 -1.73 8.86 12.39
N TYR A 110 -0.49 8.81 12.86
CA TYR A 110 0.66 8.87 11.99
C TYR A 110 0.82 7.56 11.22
N THR A 111 0.96 7.68 9.92
CA THR A 111 1.25 6.54 9.04
C THR A 111 2.35 6.89 8.06
N ARG A 112 3.12 5.89 7.66
CA ARG A 112 4.00 5.96 6.51
C ARG A 112 3.28 5.43 5.28
N THR A 113 3.52 6.07 4.15
CA THR A 113 2.93 5.68 2.87
C THR A 113 3.85 4.69 2.16
N LEU A 114 3.26 3.61 1.65
CA LEU A 114 3.90 2.66 0.75
C LEU A 114 3.08 2.60 -0.54
N THR A 115 3.62 3.14 -1.64
CA THR A 115 2.99 3.08 -2.96
C THR A 115 3.65 1.98 -3.79
N ILE A 116 2.83 1.05 -4.27
CA ILE A 116 3.25 -0.05 -5.13
C ILE A 116 2.59 0.16 -6.50
N PRO A 117 3.37 0.49 -7.53
CA PRO A 117 2.90 0.60 -8.90
C PRO A 117 2.42 -0.74 -9.47
N GLU A 118 1.52 -0.67 -10.46
CA GLU A 118 1.14 -1.82 -11.28
C GLU A 118 2.37 -2.42 -11.98
N GLY A 119 2.39 -3.73 -12.14
CA GLY A 119 3.47 -4.45 -12.79
C GLY A 119 4.75 -4.65 -11.97
N TYR A 120 4.80 -4.19 -10.71
CA TYR A 120 5.88 -4.57 -9.79
C TYR A 120 5.80 -6.06 -9.50
N ASN A 121 6.95 -6.73 -9.56
CA ASN A 121 7.09 -8.10 -9.07
C ASN A 121 7.44 -8.08 -7.57
N ILE A 122 7.48 -9.25 -6.96
CA ILE A 122 7.73 -9.40 -5.52
C ILE A 122 9.09 -8.83 -5.09
N PHE A 123 10.10 -8.83 -5.97
CA PHE A 123 11.42 -8.27 -5.69
C PHE A 123 11.42 -6.75 -5.71
N ASP A 124 10.65 -6.14 -6.63
CA ASP A 124 10.43 -4.69 -6.71
C ASP A 124 9.65 -4.20 -5.48
N ILE A 125 8.61 -4.96 -5.08
CA ILE A 125 7.83 -4.67 -3.86
C ILE A 125 8.71 -4.75 -2.62
N ALA A 126 9.53 -5.79 -2.49
CA ALA A 126 10.43 -5.96 -1.36
C ALA A 126 11.43 -4.79 -1.24
N GLN A 127 11.94 -4.30 -2.37
CA GLN A 127 12.80 -3.11 -2.41
C GLN A 127 12.03 -1.84 -2.00
N ALA A 128 10.79 -1.67 -2.46
CA ALA A 128 9.94 -0.54 -2.06
C ALA A 128 9.63 -0.55 -0.56
N VAL A 129 9.36 -1.72 0.02
CA VAL A 129 9.13 -1.92 1.46
C VAL A 129 10.36 -1.51 2.27
N GLU A 130 11.56 -1.93 1.84
CA GLU A 130 12.82 -1.54 2.47
C GLU A 130 13.09 -0.04 2.35
N ALA A 131 12.92 0.53 1.17
CA ALA A 131 13.09 1.97 0.93
C ALA A 131 12.11 2.83 1.75
N ALA A 132 10.89 2.34 1.99
CA ALA A 132 9.90 2.99 2.86
C ALA A 132 10.17 2.79 4.37
N GLY A 133 11.19 2.00 4.74
CA GLY A 133 11.62 1.78 6.12
C GLY A 133 10.72 0.84 6.92
N PHE A 134 10.09 -0.15 6.28
CA PHE A 134 9.27 -1.19 6.91
C PHE A 134 10.00 -2.51 7.16
N GLY A 135 11.31 -2.51 7.12
CA GLY A 135 12.15 -3.69 7.33
C GLY A 135 13.02 -3.99 6.11
N SER A 136 13.79 -5.07 6.16
CA SER A 136 14.67 -5.44 5.07
C SER A 136 13.92 -6.16 3.94
N ARG A 137 14.45 -6.00 2.72
CA ARG A 137 14.02 -6.73 1.53
C ARG A 137 13.93 -8.23 1.78
N ASP A 138 14.94 -8.80 2.40
CA ASP A 138 15.02 -10.26 2.63
C ASP A 138 13.98 -10.74 3.65
N ALA A 139 13.69 -9.95 4.69
CA ALA A 139 12.63 -10.26 5.66
C ALA A 139 11.26 -10.29 4.99
N PHE A 140 10.98 -9.33 4.08
CA PHE A 140 9.74 -9.31 3.32
C PHE A 140 9.60 -10.53 2.39
N LEU A 141 10.65 -10.87 1.65
CA LEU A 141 10.65 -12.04 0.77
C LEU A 141 10.51 -13.35 1.55
N ALA A 142 11.14 -13.47 2.71
CA ALA A 142 11.00 -14.62 3.59
C ALA A 142 9.56 -14.77 4.12
N ALA A 143 8.95 -13.65 4.53
CA ALA A 143 7.55 -13.63 4.96
C ALA A 143 6.59 -14.01 3.82
N ALA A 144 6.82 -13.52 2.60
CA ALA A 144 5.99 -13.84 1.44
C ALA A 144 6.03 -15.34 1.07
N ARG A 145 7.18 -16.00 1.25
CA ARG A 145 7.30 -17.46 1.06
C ARG A 145 6.62 -18.24 2.19
N LYS A 146 6.67 -17.73 3.41
CA LYS A 146 6.09 -18.39 4.58
C LYS A 146 4.57 -18.33 4.62
N HIS A 147 3.98 -17.26 4.11
CA HIS A 147 2.54 -16.95 4.27
C HIS A 147 1.73 -17.20 2.99
N THR A 148 2.07 -18.24 2.23
CA THR A 148 1.31 -18.63 1.01
C THR A 148 -0.12 -19.09 1.31
N GLU A 149 -0.46 -19.41 2.57
CA GLU A 149 -1.82 -19.67 3.02
C GLU A 149 -2.78 -18.48 2.79
N LEU A 150 -2.27 -17.27 2.68
CA LEU A 150 -3.08 -16.08 2.37
C LEU A 150 -3.80 -16.16 1.02
N ILE A 151 -3.28 -16.97 0.09
CA ILE A 151 -3.83 -17.21 -1.26
C ILE A 151 -4.36 -18.62 -1.44
N ALA A 152 -4.51 -19.39 -0.35
CA ALA A 152 -4.90 -20.82 -0.42
C ALA A 152 -6.23 -21.03 -1.16
N GLU A 153 -7.20 -20.12 -1.04
CA GLU A 153 -8.49 -20.20 -1.73
C GLU A 153 -8.40 -20.22 -3.26
N TRP A 154 -7.38 -19.54 -3.83
CA TRP A 154 -7.16 -19.45 -5.27
C TRP A 154 -6.17 -20.48 -5.83
N THR A 155 -5.55 -21.26 -4.94
CA THR A 155 -4.50 -22.23 -5.30
C THR A 155 -4.86 -23.66 -4.95
N VAL A 156 -6.14 -23.95 -4.67
CA VAL A 156 -6.61 -25.29 -4.26
C VAL A 156 -6.18 -26.37 -5.25
N ASN A 157 -6.37 -26.14 -6.54
CA ASN A 157 -6.09 -27.07 -7.62
C ASN A 157 -4.73 -26.85 -8.31
N VAL A 158 -3.91 -25.93 -7.78
CA VAL A 158 -2.57 -25.65 -8.34
C VAL A 158 -1.56 -26.67 -7.84
N ASN A 159 -0.79 -27.26 -8.76
CA ASN A 159 0.26 -28.24 -8.45
C ASN A 159 1.46 -28.06 -9.39
N PRO A 160 2.66 -27.81 -8.88
CA PRO A 160 2.98 -27.61 -7.46
C PRO A 160 2.34 -26.35 -6.89
N LYS A 161 2.20 -26.30 -5.56
CA LYS A 161 1.73 -25.08 -4.88
C LYS A 161 2.71 -23.92 -5.12
N PRO A 162 2.20 -22.67 -5.24
CA PRO A 162 3.07 -21.49 -5.32
C PRO A 162 3.97 -21.40 -4.09
N ASP A 163 5.19 -20.97 -4.30
CA ASP A 163 6.19 -20.77 -3.25
C ASP A 163 6.27 -19.30 -2.77
N SER A 164 5.42 -18.43 -3.31
CA SER A 164 5.34 -17.02 -2.95
C SER A 164 3.94 -16.45 -3.20
N LEU A 165 3.76 -15.17 -2.85
CA LEU A 165 2.53 -14.41 -3.07
C LEU A 165 2.54 -13.61 -4.38
N GLU A 166 3.46 -13.91 -5.32
CA GLU A 166 3.55 -13.19 -6.59
C GLU A 166 2.20 -13.18 -7.34
N GLY A 167 1.82 -12.03 -7.86
CA GLY A 167 0.56 -11.82 -8.58
C GLY A 167 -0.63 -11.45 -7.68
N PHE A 168 -0.51 -11.65 -6.35
CA PHE A 168 -1.60 -11.43 -5.40
C PHE A 168 -1.35 -10.27 -4.43
N LEU A 169 -0.23 -9.57 -4.58
CA LEU A 169 0.13 -8.37 -3.83
C LEU A 169 -0.37 -7.14 -4.59
N PHE A 170 -1.66 -6.80 -4.43
CA PHE A 170 -2.33 -5.82 -5.27
C PHE A 170 -1.62 -4.45 -5.25
N PRO A 171 -1.35 -3.84 -6.44
CA PRO A 171 -0.76 -2.51 -6.53
C PRO A 171 -1.74 -1.43 -6.04
N ASP A 172 -1.32 -0.64 -5.06
CA ASP A 172 -2.10 0.46 -4.49
C ASP A 172 -1.19 1.36 -3.62
N THR A 173 -1.75 2.43 -3.09
CA THR A 173 -1.11 3.23 -2.05
C THR A 173 -1.62 2.82 -0.68
N TYR A 174 -0.74 2.32 0.15
CA TYR A 174 -1.02 1.83 1.50
C TYR A 174 -0.52 2.78 2.56
N HIS A 175 -1.22 2.81 3.69
CA HIS A 175 -0.84 3.58 4.86
C HIS A 175 -0.65 2.64 6.04
N PHE A 176 0.57 2.54 6.53
CA PHE A 176 0.92 1.66 7.64
C PHE A 176 1.49 2.43 8.82
N SER A 177 1.28 1.91 10.04
CA SER A 177 2.10 2.31 11.19
C SER A 177 3.58 2.09 10.85
N ARG A 178 4.47 2.94 11.32
CA ARG A 178 5.93 2.80 11.08
C ARG A 178 6.52 1.50 11.64
N HIS A 179 5.78 0.80 12.48
CA HIS A 179 6.14 -0.51 13.05
C HIS A 179 5.42 -1.68 12.39
N ALA A 180 4.79 -1.45 11.22
CA ALA A 180 4.13 -2.53 10.50
C ALA A 180 5.12 -3.63 10.12
N THR A 181 4.75 -4.87 10.41
CA THR A 181 5.56 -6.03 10.06
C THR A 181 5.35 -6.44 8.60
N PRO A 182 6.28 -7.19 7.98
CA PRO A 182 6.10 -7.73 6.64
C PRO A 182 4.78 -8.50 6.48
N GLU A 183 4.38 -9.29 7.49
CA GLU A 183 3.14 -10.08 7.47
C GLU A 183 1.89 -9.18 7.44
N GLN A 184 1.91 -8.05 8.16
CA GLN A 184 0.81 -7.07 8.13
C GLN A 184 0.69 -6.41 6.77
N ILE A 185 1.82 -6.09 6.13
CA ILE A 185 1.87 -5.51 4.79
C ILE A 185 1.32 -6.51 3.78
N LEU A 186 1.83 -7.75 3.76
CA LEU A 186 1.38 -8.83 2.89
C LEU A 186 -0.13 -9.09 3.04
N THR A 187 -0.60 -9.19 4.29
CA THR A 187 -2.03 -9.39 4.58
C THR A 187 -2.89 -8.25 4.04
N ALA A 188 -2.44 -7.00 4.16
CA ALA A 188 -3.16 -5.86 3.64
C ALA A 188 -3.22 -5.87 2.10
N MET A 189 -2.11 -6.21 1.44
CA MET A 189 -2.02 -6.26 -0.02
C MET A 189 -2.88 -7.40 -0.61
N VAL A 190 -2.83 -8.60 -0.02
CA VAL A 190 -3.69 -9.73 -0.43
C VAL A 190 -5.16 -9.44 -0.14
N ARG A 191 -5.49 -8.83 0.99
CA ARG A 191 -6.87 -8.39 1.28
C ARG A 191 -7.37 -7.39 0.24
N ARG A 192 -6.52 -6.48 -0.21
CA ARG A 192 -6.87 -5.53 -1.27
C ARG A 192 -7.10 -6.23 -2.60
N PHE A 193 -6.27 -7.21 -2.96
CA PHE A 193 -6.49 -8.09 -4.11
C PHE A 193 -7.87 -8.77 -4.03
N ARG A 194 -8.23 -9.35 -2.87
CA ARG A 194 -9.53 -10.00 -2.67
C ARG A 194 -10.70 -9.04 -2.87
N GLN A 195 -10.59 -7.81 -2.37
CA GLN A 195 -11.62 -6.78 -2.58
C GLN A 195 -11.79 -6.45 -4.06
N VAL A 196 -10.68 -6.22 -4.76
CA VAL A 196 -10.70 -5.87 -6.19
C VAL A 196 -11.18 -7.05 -7.03
N SER A 197 -10.69 -8.26 -6.79
CA SER A 197 -11.11 -9.47 -7.51
C SER A 197 -12.63 -9.69 -7.42
N THR A 198 -13.21 -9.48 -6.24
CA THR A 198 -14.66 -9.52 -6.05
C THR A 198 -15.38 -8.42 -6.84
N GLN A 199 -14.88 -7.20 -6.81
CA GLN A 199 -15.48 -6.04 -7.51
C GLN A 199 -15.50 -6.21 -9.03
N ILE A 200 -14.47 -6.85 -9.61
CA ILE A 200 -14.36 -7.07 -11.06
C ILE A 200 -14.97 -8.41 -11.50
N GLY A 201 -15.50 -9.21 -10.58
CA GLY A 201 -16.10 -10.51 -10.88
C GLY A 201 -15.08 -11.58 -11.27
N LEU A 202 -13.84 -11.51 -10.75
CA LEU A 202 -12.81 -12.53 -11.00
C LEU A 202 -13.19 -13.83 -10.27
N THR A 203 -13.51 -14.86 -11.05
CA THR A 203 -13.98 -16.17 -10.57
C THR A 203 -13.35 -17.30 -11.39
N GLY A 204 -13.63 -18.55 -11.03
CA GLY A 204 -13.11 -19.73 -11.73
C GLY A 204 -11.64 -20.00 -11.42
N ASP A 205 -10.83 -20.18 -12.44
CA ASP A 205 -9.40 -20.40 -12.27
C ASP A 205 -8.64 -19.08 -12.11
N VAL A 206 -8.73 -18.54 -10.88
CA VAL A 206 -8.13 -17.24 -10.52
C VAL A 206 -6.61 -17.26 -10.70
N PHE A 207 -5.93 -18.37 -10.35
CA PHE A 207 -4.48 -18.46 -10.43
C PHE A 207 -3.96 -18.32 -11.87
N HIS A 208 -4.56 -19.05 -12.80
CA HIS A 208 -4.19 -18.94 -14.23
C HIS A 208 -4.60 -17.59 -14.83
N THR A 209 -5.75 -17.03 -14.41
CA THR A 209 -6.17 -15.68 -14.86
C THR A 209 -5.19 -14.61 -14.38
N VAL A 210 -4.73 -14.68 -13.13
CA VAL A 210 -3.70 -13.75 -12.60
C VAL A 210 -2.37 -13.95 -13.30
N THR A 211 -1.99 -15.19 -13.59
CA THR A 211 -0.77 -15.48 -14.37
C THR A 211 -0.84 -14.82 -15.74
N MET A 212 -1.94 -15.01 -16.47
CA MET A 212 -2.18 -14.33 -17.77
C MET A 212 -2.15 -12.81 -17.63
N ALA A 213 -2.84 -12.26 -16.64
CA ALA A 213 -2.88 -10.82 -16.39
C ALA A 213 -1.48 -10.25 -16.12
N SER A 214 -0.62 -10.99 -15.41
CA SER A 214 0.75 -10.56 -15.14
C SER A 214 1.61 -10.47 -16.39
N LEU A 215 1.37 -11.34 -17.38
CA LEU A 215 2.03 -11.26 -18.69
C LEU A 215 1.53 -10.01 -19.45
N VAL A 216 0.22 -9.84 -19.55
CA VAL A 216 -0.41 -8.68 -20.23
C VAL A 216 0.06 -7.37 -19.62
N GLU A 217 0.14 -7.30 -18.28
CA GLU A 217 0.62 -6.13 -17.54
C GLU A 217 2.03 -5.71 -17.95
N LYS A 218 2.90 -6.68 -18.20
CA LYS A 218 4.31 -6.43 -18.52
C LYS A 218 4.56 -6.17 -19.99
N GLU A 219 3.60 -6.44 -20.89
CA GLU A 219 3.77 -6.28 -22.34
C GLU A 219 3.34 -4.91 -22.83
N VAL A 220 2.24 -4.35 -22.31
CA VAL A 220 1.69 -3.09 -22.83
C VAL A 220 1.30 -2.13 -21.71
N SER A 221 1.62 -0.86 -21.92
CA SER A 221 1.26 0.22 -21.01
C SER A 221 -0.12 0.81 -21.27
N GLN A 222 -0.65 0.63 -22.50
CA GLN A 222 -1.94 1.21 -22.90
C GLN A 222 -3.10 0.28 -22.56
N ASP A 223 -4.01 0.73 -21.72
CA ASP A 223 -5.16 -0.07 -21.26
C ASP A 223 -6.04 -0.58 -22.41
N ALA A 224 -6.20 0.21 -23.47
CA ALA A 224 -7.00 -0.16 -24.64
C ALA A 224 -6.44 -1.35 -25.43
N GLU A 225 -5.14 -1.61 -25.36
CA GLU A 225 -4.45 -2.70 -26.06
C GLU A 225 -4.42 -4.00 -25.27
N ARG A 226 -4.57 -3.93 -23.94
CA ARG A 226 -4.48 -5.10 -23.04
C ARG A 226 -5.42 -6.25 -23.43
N PRO A 227 -6.71 -6.03 -23.80
CA PRO A 227 -7.57 -7.12 -24.27
C PRO A 227 -7.09 -7.77 -25.56
N LEU A 228 -6.49 -7.01 -26.48
CA LEU A 228 -5.93 -7.53 -27.72
C LEU A 228 -4.69 -8.41 -27.47
N VAL A 229 -3.77 -7.97 -26.59
CA VAL A 229 -2.61 -8.77 -26.19
C VAL A 229 -3.05 -10.05 -25.46
N ALA A 230 -4.04 -9.97 -24.57
CA ALA A 230 -4.63 -11.15 -23.96
C ALA A 230 -5.21 -12.11 -25.01
N GLY A 231 -5.89 -11.59 -26.04
CA GLY A 231 -6.39 -12.36 -27.17
C GLY A 231 -5.28 -13.08 -27.93
N VAL A 232 -4.16 -12.41 -28.21
CA VAL A 232 -2.97 -13.04 -28.83
C VAL A 232 -2.46 -14.19 -27.98
N PHE A 233 -2.33 -14.01 -26.68
CA PHE A 233 -1.86 -15.08 -25.79
C PHE A 233 -2.82 -16.27 -25.76
N VAL A 234 -4.13 -16.03 -25.69
CA VAL A 234 -5.16 -17.09 -25.75
C VAL A 234 -5.06 -17.85 -27.09
N ASN A 235 -4.91 -17.15 -28.21
CA ASN A 235 -4.76 -17.77 -29.53
C ASN A 235 -3.50 -18.62 -29.64
N ARG A 236 -2.37 -18.12 -29.11
CA ARG A 236 -1.11 -18.90 -29.07
C ARG A 236 -1.23 -20.15 -28.20
N LEU A 237 -1.84 -20.02 -27.00
CA LEU A 237 -2.09 -21.17 -26.12
C LEU A 237 -2.95 -22.23 -26.81
N ALA A 238 -4.05 -21.82 -27.47
CA ALA A 238 -4.95 -22.72 -28.20
C ALA A 238 -4.23 -23.46 -29.36
N LYS A 239 -3.19 -22.84 -29.96
CA LYS A 239 -2.39 -23.44 -31.03
C LYS A 239 -1.13 -24.16 -30.52
N GLY A 240 -0.91 -24.25 -29.21
CA GLY A 240 0.31 -24.84 -28.64
C GLY A 240 1.58 -24.06 -28.97
N MET A 241 1.48 -22.78 -29.33
CA MET A 241 2.61 -21.91 -29.63
C MET A 241 3.26 -21.41 -28.33
N PRO A 242 4.60 -21.20 -28.32
CA PRO A 242 5.28 -20.51 -27.24
C PRO A 242 4.72 -19.08 -27.08
N LEU A 243 4.56 -18.60 -25.84
CA LEU A 243 4.16 -17.20 -25.59
C LEU A 243 5.30 -16.25 -25.96
N ALA A 244 6.55 -16.65 -25.78
CA ALA A 244 7.79 -15.98 -26.20
C ALA A 244 7.82 -14.50 -25.78
N THR A 245 7.61 -14.24 -24.49
CA THR A 245 7.61 -12.89 -23.92
C THR A 245 8.87 -12.63 -23.10
N ASP A 246 9.54 -11.51 -23.34
CA ASP A 246 10.76 -11.09 -22.66
C ASP A 246 10.59 -10.94 -21.14
N PRO A 247 9.49 -10.40 -20.61
CA PRO A 247 9.27 -10.29 -19.16
C PRO A 247 9.41 -11.62 -18.40
N THR A 248 9.04 -12.75 -19.03
CA THR A 248 9.18 -14.07 -18.40
C THR A 248 10.63 -14.50 -18.23
N VAL A 249 11.48 -14.12 -19.20
CA VAL A 249 12.94 -14.35 -19.14
C VAL A 249 13.60 -13.49 -18.07
N ILE A 250 13.17 -12.22 -17.96
CA ILE A 250 13.62 -11.30 -16.91
C ILE A 250 13.25 -11.89 -15.54
N TYR A 251 12.01 -12.32 -15.36
CA TYR A 251 11.54 -12.89 -14.09
C TYR A 251 12.29 -14.18 -13.74
N ALA A 252 12.53 -15.05 -14.71
CA ALA A 252 13.37 -16.24 -14.52
C ALA A 252 14.78 -15.88 -14.03
N ALA A 253 15.40 -14.85 -14.61
CA ALA A 253 16.72 -14.39 -14.19
C ALA A 253 16.71 -13.77 -12.78
N LEU A 254 15.63 -13.10 -12.39
CA LEU A 254 15.44 -12.57 -11.03
C LEU A 254 15.31 -13.70 -10.01
N LEU A 255 14.50 -14.73 -10.28
CA LEU A 255 14.34 -15.91 -9.42
C LEU A 255 15.67 -16.62 -9.16
N GLU A 256 16.53 -16.69 -10.18
CA GLU A 256 17.83 -17.33 -10.13
C GLU A 256 18.96 -16.38 -9.68
N ASN A 257 18.62 -15.16 -9.27
CA ASN A 257 19.58 -14.11 -8.88
C ASN A 257 20.66 -13.84 -9.93
N ARG A 258 20.29 -13.90 -11.23
CA ARG A 258 21.17 -13.70 -12.40
C ARG A 258 20.85 -12.42 -13.19
N TRP A 259 19.80 -11.69 -12.82
CA TRP A 259 19.40 -10.49 -13.55
C TRP A 259 20.50 -9.41 -13.50
N ARG A 260 20.85 -8.86 -14.67
CA ARG A 260 21.97 -7.92 -14.88
C ARG A 260 21.54 -6.62 -15.54
N GLY A 261 20.22 -6.32 -15.52
CA GLY A 261 19.66 -5.08 -16.09
C GLY A 261 19.32 -5.16 -17.58
N THR A 262 19.75 -6.19 -18.30
CA THR A 262 19.41 -6.45 -19.71
C THR A 262 19.34 -7.95 -19.97
N ILE A 263 18.62 -8.34 -21.03
CA ILE A 263 18.51 -9.72 -21.48
C ILE A 263 19.72 -10.07 -22.36
N TYR A 264 20.37 -11.17 -22.04
CA TYR A 264 21.45 -11.74 -22.86
C TYR A 264 20.95 -12.99 -23.61
N ALA A 265 21.69 -13.38 -24.68
CA ALA A 265 21.39 -14.61 -25.42
C ALA A 265 21.36 -15.86 -24.53
N SER A 266 22.17 -15.90 -23.49
CA SER A 266 22.17 -16.98 -22.48
C SER A 266 20.85 -17.04 -21.67
N ASP A 267 20.22 -15.91 -21.43
CA ASP A 267 18.96 -15.85 -20.68
C ASP A 267 17.80 -16.41 -21.51
N LEU A 268 17.77 -16.12 -22.82
CA LEU A 268 16.82 -16.71 -23.78
C LEU A 268 16.99 -18.23 -23.91
N GLN A 269 18.14 -18.78 -23.57
CA GLN A 269 18.42 -20.22 -23.59
C GLN A 269 18.21 -20.89 -22.22
N SER A 270 17.85 -20.12 -21.18
CA SER A 270 17.63 -20.67 -19.84
C SER A 270 16.59 -21.78 -19.86
N PRO A 271 16.83 -22.93 -19.18
CA PRO A 271 15.87 -24.01 -19.03
C PRO A 271 14.78 -23.72 -17.99
N SER A 272 14.79 -22.52 -17.39
CA SER A 272 13.80 -22.13 -16.40
C SER A 272 12.37 -22.38 -16.88
N PRO A 273 11.49 -22.98 -16.08
CA PRO A 273 10.09 -23.20 -16.47
C PRO A 273 9.32 -21.89 -16.71
N TYR A 274 9.85 -20.76 -16.24
CA TYR A 274 9.31 -19.43 -16.56
C TYR A 274 9.71 -18.95 -17.97
N ASN A 275 10.70 -19.52 -18.62
CA ASN A 275 11.13 -19.09 -19.96
C ASN A 275 10.13 -19.52 -21.03
N THR A 276 9.23 -18.65 -21.41
CA THR A 276 8.17 -18.90 -22.43
C THR A 276 8.70 -18.96 -23.86
N TYR A 277 9.99 -18.76 -24.12
CA TYR A 277 10.63 -19.10 -25.40
C TYR A 277 10.97 -20.59 -25.51
N LYS A 278 11.14 -21.28 -24.38
CA LYS A 278 11.52 -22.69 -24.30
C LYS A 278 10.36 -23.60 -23.93
N HIS A 279 9.39 -23.09 -23.18
CA HIS A 279 8.25 -23.85 -22.72
C HIS A 279 6.97 -23.28 -23.31
N THR A 280 6.09 -24.15 -23.79
CA THR A 280 4.74 -23.80 -24.24
C THR A 280 3.80 -23.76 -23.04
N GLY A 281 2.68 -23.05 -23.18
CA GLY A 281 1.74 -22.86 -22.09
C GLY A 281 2.03 -21.60 -21.27
N LEU A 282 1.24 -21.40 -20.20
CA LEU A 282 1.53 -20.37 -19.19
C LEU A 282 2.75 -20.78 -18.37
N PRO A 283 3.51 -19.80 -17.86
CA PRO A 283 4.55 -20.08 -16.87
C PRO A 283 3.93 -20.65 -15.59
N PRO A 284 4.75 -21.23 -14.68
CA PRO A 284 4.25 -21.87 -13.44
C PRO A 284 3.44 -20.97 -12.52
N GLY A 285 3.55 -19.66 -12.66
CA GLY A 285 2.83 -18.67 -11.89
C GLY A 285 3.02 -17.25 -12.43
N PRO A 286 2.40 -16.26 -11.75
CA PRO A 286 2.54 -14.85 -12.11
C PRO A 286 3.99 -14.37 -12.09
N ILE A 287 4.31 -13.37 -12.90
CA ILE A 287 5.64 -12.74 -13.00
C ILE A 287 5.66 -11.30 -12.49
N ALA A 288 4.50 -10.77 -12.13
CA ALA A 288 4.28 -9.43 -11.59
C ALA A 288 2.90 -9.35 -10.95
N ASN A 289 2.65 -8.27 -10.23
CA ASN A 289 1.34 -7.99 -9.63
C ASN A 289 0.54 -7.07 -10.56
N PRO A 290 -0.50 -7.59 -11.24
CA PRO A 290 -1.25 -6.85 -12.23
C PRO A 290 -2.24 -5.85 -11.62
N GLY A 291 -2.49 -4.75 -12.34
CA GLY A 291 -3.55 -3.81 -12.06
C GLY A 291 -4.92 -4.27 -12.56
N VAL A 292 -5.94 -3.44 -12.31
CA VAL A 292 -7.34 -3.73 -12.68
C VAL A 292 -7.50 -3.94 -14.18
N ALA A 293 -6.82 -3.14 -15.00
CA ALA A 293 -6.96 -3.18 -16.45
C ALA A 293 -6.46 -4.52 -17.04
N ALA A 294 -5.31 -4.98 -16.57
CA ALA A 294 -4.74 -6.26 -17.00
C ALA A 294 -5.57 -7.46 -16.51
N LEU A 295 -6.07 -7.41 -15.26
CA LEU A 295 -6.98 -8.44 -14.74
C LEU A 295 -8.26 -8.53 -15.58
N LYS A 296 -8.90 -7.41 -15.91
CA LYS A 296 -10.09 -7.38 -16.78
C LYS A 296 -9.80 -7.89 -18.18
N ALA A 297 -8.64 -7.57 -18.75
CA ALA A 297 -8.22 -8.06 -20.06
C ALA A 297 -8.03 -9.59 -20.06
N ALA A 298 -7.49 -10.15 -19.00
CA ALA A 298 -7.35 -11.59 -18.85
C ALA A 298 -8.69 -12.32 -18.62
N ILE A 299 -9.66 -11.66 -17.93
CA ILE A 299 -11.03 -12.20 -17.76
C ILE A 299 -11.79 -12.21 -19.09
N ALA A 300 -11.64 -11.15 -19.88
CA ALA A 300 -12.38 -10.96 -21.14
C ALA A 300 -11.42 -10.55 -22.29
N PRO A 301 -10.58 -11.50 -22.77
CA PRO A 301 -9.67 -11.24 -23.89
C PRO A 301 -10.46 -10.94 -25.16
N ALA A 302 -9.90 -10.05 -26.00
CA ALA A 302 -10.51 -9.72 -27.28
C ALA A 302 -10.57 -10.96 -28.20
N GLN A 303 -11.72 -11.16 -28.83
CA GLN A 303 -11.93 -12.23 -29.81
C GLN A 303 -11.36 -11.79 -31.16
N THR A 304 -10.16 -12.28 -31.48
CA THR A 304 -9.42 -11.98 -32.70
C THR A 304 -8.74 -13.25 -33.24
N ASP A 305 -8.16 -13.17 -34.40
CA ASP A 305 -7.28 -14.20 -34.98
C ASP A 305 -5.80 -13.84 -34.89
N TYR A 306 -5.47 -12.74 -34.23
CA TYR A 306 -4.10 -12.27 -34.07
C TYR A 306 -3.22 -13.26 -33.31
N LEU A 307 -2.00 -13.45 -33.82
CA LEU A 307 -0.97 -14.32 -33.21
C LEU A 307 0.30 -13.55 -32.86
N TYR A 308 0.47 -12.33 -33.38
CA TYR A 308 1.66 -11.52 -33.23
C TYR A 308 1.30 -10.08 -32.93
N PHE A 309 2.18 -9.42 -32.22
CA PHE A 309 2.16 -7.96 -32.05
C PHE A 309 3.60 -7.43 -31.99
N VAL A 310 3.79 -6.18 -32.35
CA VAL A 310 5.05 -5.43 -32.23
C VAL A 310 4.71 -3.97 -31.95
N SER A 311 5.51 -3.31 -31.11
CA SER A 311 5.35 -1.88 -30.85
C SER A 311 5.74 -1.08 -32.10
N ASP A 312 4.97 -0.04 -32.44
CA ASP A 312 5.35 0.95 -33.44
C ASP A 312 6.20 2.08 -32.80
N ALA A 313 6.71 2.99 -33.63
CA ALA A 313 7.57 4.10 -33.18
C ALA A 313 6.84 5.11 -32.26
N ALA A 314 5.51 5.08 -32.21
CA ALA A 314 4.69 5.90 -31.31
C ALA A 314 4.34 5.17 -30.01
N GLY A 315 4.83 3.92 -29.83
CA GLY A 315 4.56 3.11 -28.65
C GLY A 315 3.21 2.41 -28.66
N HIS A 316 2.53 2.34 -29.80
CA HIS A 316 1.31 1.55 -30.00
C HIS A 316 1.64 0.17 -30.53
N SER A 317 0.84 -0.83 -30.14
CA SER A 317 0.97 -2.19 -30.66
C SER A 317 0.31 -2.34 -32.02
N ARG A 318 1.02 -2.96 -32.97
CA ARG A 318 0.51 -3.42 -34.25
C ARG A 318 0.31 -4.92 -34.20
N PHE A 319 -0.91 -5.36 -34.45
CA PHE A 319 -1.33 -6.76 -34.35
C PHE A 319 -1.40 -7.39 -35.76
N SER A 320 -1.03 -8.67 -35.86
CA SER A 320 -1.12 -9.44 -37.09
C SER A 320 -1.48 -10.90 -36.82
N ALA A 321 -2.18 -11.51 -37.81
CA ALA A 321 -2.60 -12.89 -37.74
C ALA A 321 -1.53 -13.87 -38.28
N ASP A 322 -0.67 -13.40 -39.17
CA ASP A 322 0.36 -14.24 -39.78
C ASP A 322 1.78 -13.65 -39.63
N LEU A 323 2.79 -14.53 -39.80
CA LEU A 323 4.19 -14.20 -39.64
C LEU A 323 4.72 -13.23 -40.69
N LYS A 324 4.14 -13.25 -41.92
CA LYS A 324 4.60 -12.38 -43.04
C LYS A 324 4.26 -10.94 -42.71
N GLU A 325 3.00 -10.67 -42.37
CA GLU A 325 2.52 -9.35 -41.97
C GLU A 325 3.32 -8.84 -40.74
N HIS A 326 3.54 -9.71 -39.74
CA HIS A 326 4.37 -9.37 -38.57
C HIS A 326 5.79 -8.97 -38.98
N ALA A 327 6.43 -9.72 -39.88
CA ALA A 327 7.79 -9.41 -40.34
C ALA A 327 7.86 -8.04 -41.05
N GLU A 328 6.84 -7.70 -41.85
CA GLU A 328 6.73 -6.39 -42.50
C GLU A 328 6.59 -5.25 -41.50
N GLN A 329 5.76 -5.44 -40.46
CA GLN A 329 5.60 -4.47 -39.36
C GLN A 329 6.89 -4.29 -38.55
N VAL A 330 7.62 -5.35 -38.24
CA VAL A 330 8.94 -5.30 -37.57
C VAL A 330 9.96 -4.54 -38.40
N GLN A 331 9.99 -4.75 -39.73
CA GLN A 331 10.88 -3.99 -40.62
C GLN A 331 10.54 -2.50 -40.63
N ALA A 332 9.26 -2.16 -40.71
CA ALA A 332 8.79 -0.77 -40.64
C ALA A 332 9.21 -0.08 -39.32
N TYR A 333 9.05 -0.76 -38.19
CA TYR A 333 9.49 -0.27 -36.89
C TYR A 333 11.00 0.02 -36.86
N ARG A 334 11.82 -0.95 -37.30
CA ARG A 334 13.30 -0.80 -37.33
C ARG A 334 13.76 0.34 -38.24
N GLN A 335 13.05 0.60 -39.34
CA GLN A 335 13.35 1.72 -40.24
C GLN A 335 13.01 3.07 -39.59
N ALA A 336 11.85 3.16 -38.92
CA ALA A 336 11.43 4.36 -38.20
C ALA A 336 12.41 4.71 -37.06
N GLU A 337 12.84 3.72 -36.29
CA GLU A 337 13.80 3.88 -35.20
C GLU A 337 15.17 4.43 -35.70
N LYS A 338 15.68 3.90 -36.82
CA LYS A 338 16.91 4.42 -37.47
C LYS A 338 16.79 5.86 -37.96
N THR A 339 15.57 6.27 -38.33
CA THR A 339 15.31 7.65 -38.81
C THR A 339 15.24 8.64 -37.67
N GLN A 340 14.73 8.23 -36.50
CA GLN A 340 14.65 9.08 -35.29
C GLN A 340 16.00 9.27 -34.58
N GLN A 341 16.96 8.35 -34.78
CA GLN A 341 18.33 8.43 -34.22
C GLN A 341 19.30 9.27 -35.07
N ARG A 342 18.88 9.80 -36.22
CA ARG A 342 19.64 10.69 -37.10
C ARG A 342 19.17 12.13 -36.94
#